data_1e386a0ccd4bc14745669d33f13bec2d
#
_entry.id   1e386a0ccd4bc14745669d33f13bec2d
#
_cell.length_a   1.000
_cell.length_b   1.000
_cell.length_c   1.000
_cell.angle_alpha   90.00
_cell.angle_beta   90.00
_cell.angle_gamma   90.00
#
_symmetry.space_group_name_H-M   'P 1'
#
loop_
_entity.id
_entity.type
_entity.pdbx_description
1 polymer ?
#
loop_
_entity_poly.entity_id
_entity_poly.type
_entity_poly.pdbx_seq_one_letter_code
_entity_poly.pdbx_strand_id
1 'polypeptide(L)'
;MRGDRVTAFPIAAAFAGTVMGAGFASGQELMQFFVVYGCRGYWGLALAAALTSAAGILIMCRARRRGADAAPRRAARLMNGAMALFLFGLLVVMTAGGEELLHMGWNAPPLLGGLLTAGLTAATVAGGIERILRSFRVAVPAMMVAAAAAGLAVLIWGEWDAVPVHPPVWGSWTGSWLTASLLFVSYNMLAATAVLSPLGAAARGLRDVVAGAALGGGGLGLLALILCAAIARRFGLAEHHPLPMVALSHEVHPLLGHIYAVALFISIYTTA
;
A
#
# COMPACT_ATOMS: atom_id res chain seq x y z
N MET A 1 -2.09 18.57 28.67
CA MET A 1 -2.43 18.72 27.25
C MET A 1 -3.57 17.75 26.97
N ARG A 2 -4.80 18.22 26.67
CA ARG A 2 -5.91 17.39 26.22
C ARG A 2 -5.56 16.98 24.79
N GLY A 3 -5.03 15.78 24.59
CA GLY A 3 -4.77 15.25 23.27
C GLY A 3 -6.08 15.18 22.49
N ASP A 4 -6.12 15.78 21.32
CA ASP A 4 -7.26 15.69 20.40
C ASP A 4 -7.52 14.20 20.12
N ARG A 5 -8.69 13.74 20.56
CA ARG A 5 -9.11 12.35 20.37
C ARG A 5 -9.33 12.11 18.90
N VAL A 6 -8.69 11.09 18.36
CA VAL A 6 -8.71 10.77 16.92
C VAL A 6 -10.09 10.22 16.52
N THR A 7 -10.69 10.80 15.49
CA THR A 7 -11.97 10.39 14.91
C THR A 7 -11.80 9.38 13.77
N ALA A 8 -12.89 8.85 13.22
CA ALA A 8 -12.86 7.80 12.20
C ALA A 8 -12.09 8.17 10.92
N PHE A 9 -12.19 9.40 10.40
CA PHE A 9 -11.56 9.79 9.14
C PHE A 9 -10.03 9.80 9.20
N PRO A 10 -9.36 10.41 10.19
CA PRO A 10 -7.92 10.28 10.38
C PRO A 10 -7.45 8.83 10.56
N ILE A 11 -8.27 7.98 11.22
CA ILE A 11 -7.96 6.55 11.34
C ILE A 11 -8.01 5.89 9.95
N ALA A 12 -9.05 6.15 9.16
CA ALA A 12 -9.19 5.61 7.81
C ALA A 12 -8.04 6.03 6.89
N ALA A 13 -7.66 7.30 6.92
CA ALA A 13 -6.55 7.83 6.11
C ALA A 13 -5.21 7.22 6.52
N ALA A 14 -4.92 7.12 7.82
CA ALA A 14 -3.71 6.49 8.31
C ALA A 14 -3.69 4.98 8.00
N PHE A 15 -4.84 4.30 8.15
CA PHE A 15 -4.99 2.89 7.80
C PHE A 15 -4.70 2.66 6.31
N ALA A 16 -5.35 3.45 5.44
CA ALA A 16 -5.11 3.38 4.00
C ALA A 16 -3.64 3.66 3.66
N GLY A 17 -3.04 4.68 4.27
CA GLY A 17 -1.65 5.05 4.03
C GLY A 17 -0.62 4.01 4.44
N THR A 18 -0.90 3.23 5.50
CA THR A 18 0.02 2.18 5.94
C THR A 18 -0.03 0.92 5.09
N VAL A 19 -1.16 0.63 4.44
CA VAL A 19 -1.33 -0.52 3.55
C VAL A 19 -1.03 -0.16 2.11
N MET A 20 -1.32 1.08 1.69
CA MET A 20 -1.07 1.59 0.36
C MET A 20 0.41 1.99 0.18
N GLY A 21 1.29 1.00 0.16
CA GLY A 21 2.70 1.21 -0.20
C GLY A 21 2.91 1.36 -1.70
N ALA A 22 4.19 1.54 -2.10
CA ALA A 22 4.57 1.66 -3.50
C ALA A 22 4.16 0.44 -4.34
N GLY A 23 4.31 -0.77 -3.79
CA GLY A 23 3.94 -2.02 -4.47
C GLY A 23 2.45 -2.12 -4.76
N PHE A 24 1.60 -1.68 -3.82
CA PHE A 24 0.16 -1.60 -4.02
C PHE A 24 -0.19 -0.55 -5.09
N ALA A 25 0.34 0.66 -4.93
CA ALA A 25 0.03 1.77 -5.83
C ALA A 25 0.60 1.55 -7.23
N SER A 26 1.80 0.96 -7.40
CA SER A 26 2.33 0.59 -8.72
C SER A 26 1.55 -0.52 -9.42
N GLY A 27 0.72 -1.25 -8.68
CA GLY A 27 -0.01 -2.42 -9.15
C GLY A 27 0.78 -3.74 -9.10
N GLN A 28 2.06 -3.70 -8.78
CA GLN A 28 2.93 -4.88 -8.76
C GLN A 28 2.46 -5.93 -7.74
N GLU A 29 2.17 -5.51 -6.51
CA GLU A 29 1.64 -6.42 -5.48
C GLU A 29 0.27 -6.98 -5.89
N LEU A 30 -0.61 -6.13 -6.42
CA LEU A 30 -1.94 -6.54 -6.84
C LEU A 30 -1.88 -7.56 -7.97
N MET A 31 -0.95 -7.38 -8.91
CA MET A 31 -0.70 -8.34 -9.98
C MET A 31 -0.24 -9.68 -9.42
N GLN A 32 0.79 -9.67 -8.54
CA GLN A 32 1.41 -10.89 -8.01
C GLN A 32 0.51 -11.68 -7.05
N PHE A 33 -0.27 -10.99 -6.22
CA PHE A 33 -1.10 -11.65 -5.21
C PHE A 33 -2.52 -11.97 -5.66
N PHE A 34 -3.04 -11.27 -6.68
CA PHE A 34 -4.44 -11.42 -7.08
C PHE A 34 -4.63 -11.64 -8.58
N VAL A 35 -4.13 -10.76 -9.45
CA VAL A 35 -4.48 -10.79 -10.88
C VAL A 35 -4.05 -12.09 -11.55
N VAL A 36 -2.88 -12.62 -11.19
CA VAL A 36 -2.33 -13.89 -11.72
C VAL A 36 -3.24 -15.11 -11.47
N TYR A 37 -4.17 -15.04 -10.53
CA TYR A 37 -5.13 -16.11 -10.25
C TYR A 37 -6.46 -15.96 -11.02
N GLY A 38 -6.57 -14.98 -11.91
CA GLY A 38 -7.79 -14.73 -12.69
C GLY A 38 -9.02 -14.51 -11.80
N CYS A 39 -10.14 -15.16 -12.11
CA CYS A 39 -11.39 -15.01 -11.34
C CYS A 39 -11.24 -15.38 -9.85
N ARG A 40 -10.38 -16.34 -9.52
CA ARG A 40 -10.13 -16.73 -8.11
C ARG A 40 -9.39 -15.64 -7.34
N GLY A 41 -8.59 -14.82 -8.03
CA GLY A 41 -7.91 -13.67 -7.42
C GLY A 41 -8.87 -12.62 -6.87
N TYR A 42 -10.02 -12.39 -7.51
CA TYR A 42 -11.03 -11.47 -6.98
C TYR A 42 -11.67 -11.96 -5.67
N TRP A 43 -11.87 -13.28 -5.51
CA TRP A 43 -12.27 -13.85 -4.22
C TRP A 43 -11.18 -13.66 -3.17
N GLY A 44 -9.91 -13.84 -3.58
CA GLY A 44 -8.75 -13.57 -2.74
C GLY A 44 -8.68 -12.11 -2.29
N LEU A 45 -8.94 -11.18 -3.20
CA LEU A 45 -8.97 -9.75 -2.91
C LEU A 45 -10.08 -9.39 -1.91
N ALA A 46 -11.29 -9.92 -2.11
CA ALA A 46 -12.41 -9.72 -1.18
C ALA A 46 -12.10 -10.26 0.21
N LEU A 47 -11.50 -11.45 0.29
CA LEU A 47 -11.04 -12.05 1.54
C LEU A 47 -9.95 -11.17 2.20
N ALA A 48 -8.95 -10.74 1.43
CA ALA A 48 -7.89 -9.88 1.93
C ALA A 48 -8.43 -8.56 2.49
N ALA A 49 -9.35 -7.89 1.80
CA ALA A 49 -9.99 -6.65 2.27
C ALA A 49 -10.75 -6.86 3.59
N ALA A 50 -11.50 -7.95 3.71
CA ALA A 50 -12.23 -8.30 4.92
C ALA A 50 -11.28 -8.60 6.09
N LEU A 51 -10.25 -9.43 5.87
CA LEU A 51 -9.27 -9.80 6.88
C LEU A 51 -8.41 -8.60 7.32
N THR A 52 -8.01 -7.74 6.39
CA THR A 52 -7.25 -6.51 6.67
C THR A 52 -8.06 -5.58 7.56
N SER A 53 -9.35 -5.36 7.24
CA SER A 53 -10.25 -4.54 8.05
C SER A 53 -10.44 -5.14 9.45
N ALA A 54 -10.69 -6.45 9.55
CA ALA A 54 -10.86 -7.16 10.82
C ALA A 54 -9.59 -7.12 11.68
N ALA A 55 -8.42 -7.37 11.08
CA ALA A 55 -7.13 -7.32 11.76
C ALA A 55 -6.83 -5.90 12.28
N GLY A 56 -7.09 -4.88 11.49
CA GLY A 56 -6.95 -3.49 11.89
C GLY A 56 -7.84 -3.13 13.09
N ILE A 57 -9.10 -3.55 13.09
CA ILE A 57 -10.01 -3.40 14.24
C ILE A 57 -9.42 -4.10 15.47
N LEU A 58 -8.98 -5.35 15.32
CA LEU A 58 -8.42 -6.13 16.44
C LEU A 58 -7.16 -5.50 17.04
N ILE A 59 -6.23 -5.02 16.18
CA ILE A 59 -5.00 -4.34 16.61
C ILE A 59 -5.34 -3.09 17.41
N MET A 60 -6.20 -2.21 16.85
CA MET A 60 -6.58 -0.95 17.49
C MET A 60 -7.38 -1.18 18.77
N CYS A 61 -8.31 -2.17 18.80
CA CYS A 61 -9.06 -2.50 19.99
C CYS A 61 -8.17 -3.07 21.12
N ARG A 62 -7.18 -3.90 20.77
CA ARG A 62 -6.20 -4.42 21.74
C ARG A 62 -5.34 -3.30 22.31
N ALA A 63 -4.83 -2.42 21.47
CA ALA A 63 -4.05 -1.27 21.89
C ALA A 63 -4.84 -0.35 22.83
N ARG A 64 -6.13 -0.15 22.55
CA ARG A 64 -7.04 0.64 23.40
C ARG A 64 -7.29 0.00 24.77
N ARG A 65 -7.40 -1.35 24.84
CA ARG A 65 -7.68 -2.08 26.09
C ARG A 65 -6.46 -2.25 26.97
N ARG A 66 -5.27 -2.50 26.37
CA ARG A 66 -4.06 -2.85 27.12
C ARG A 66 -3.32 -1.63 27.65
N GLY A 67 -3.59 -0.42 27.16
CA GLY A 67 -2.74 0.73 27.45
C GLY A 67 -1.30 0.43 27.01
N ALA A 68 -0.33 0.95 27.76
CA ALA A 68 1.08 0.72 27.52
C ALA A 68 1.64 -0.55 28.22
N ASP A 69 0.80 -1.52 28.55
CA ASP A 69 1.25 -2.73 29.25
C ASP A 69 2.19 -3.54 28.36
N ALA A 70 3.45 -3.52 28.72
CA ALA A 70 4.55 -4.03 27.94
C ALA A 70 4.59 -5.55 27.97
N ALA A 71 4.77 -6.17 26.79
CA ALA A 71 5.18 -7.55 26.66
C ALA A 71 6.46 -7.82 27.47
N PRO A 72 6.74 -9.09 27.88
CA PRO A 72 7.97 -9.43 28.59
C PRO A 72 9.20 -8.86 27.86
N ARG A 73 10.08 -8.18 28.56
CA ARG A 73 11.21 -7.40 27.98
C ARG A 73 12.06 -8.15 26.94
N ARG A 74 12.21 -9.48 27.07
CA ARG A 74 12.95 -10.30 26.10
C ARG A 74 12.17 -10.52 24.80
N ALA A 75 10.89 -10.88 24.90
CA ALA A 75 10.02 -11.07 23.75
C ALA A 75 9.80 -9.75 23.01
N ALA A 76 9.65 -8.63 23.71
CA ALA A 76 9.55 -7.30 23.13
C ALA A 76 10.82 -6.93 22.34
N ARG A 77 12.03 -7.21 22.87
CA ARG A 77 13.29 -6.92 22.16
C ARG A 77 13.43 -7.73 20.87
N LEU A 78 13.13 -9.02 20.91
CA LEU A 78 13.21 -9.88 19.72
C LEU A 78 12.19 -9.43 18.66
N MET A 79 10.96 -9.13 19.08
CA MET A 79 9.90 -8.66 18.19
C MET A 79 10.24 -7.29 17.58
N ASN A 80 10.78 -6.37 18.37
CA ASN A 80 11.21 -5.06 17.87
C ASN A 80 12.40 -5.18 16.90
N GLY A 81 13.34 -6.10 17.14
CA GLY A 81 14.44 -6.38 16.23
C GLY A 81 13.97 -6.96 14.90
N ALA A 82 13.06 -7.93 14.94
CA ALA A 82 12.47 -8.50 13.73
C ALA A 82 11.66 -7.45 12.94
N MET A 83 10.89 -6.60 13.65
CA MET A 83 10.15 -5.50 13.06
C MET A 83 11.07 -4.47 12.40
N ALA A 84 12.16 -4.09 13.07
CA ALA A 84 13.15 -3.16 12.52
C ALA A 84 13.82 -3.72 11.26
N LEU A 85 14.16 -5.01 11.25
CA LEU A 85 14.73 -5.67 10.07
C LEU A 85 13.71 -5.72 8.92
N PHE A 86 12.46 -6.02 9.22
CA PHE A 86 11.39 -6.03 8.23
C PHE A 86 11.16 -4.62 7.63
N LEU A 87 11.08 -3.58 8.47
CA LEU A 87 10.90 -2.20 8.01
C LEU A 87 12.12 -1.70 7.22
N PHE A 88 13.33 -2.11 7.61
CA PHE A 88 14.54 -1.83 6.83
C PHE A 88 14.48 -2.47 5.45
N GLY A 89 14.06 -3.73 5.36
CA GLY A 89 13.83 -4.39 4.06
C GLY A 89 12.80 -3.65 3.21
N LEU A 90 11.72 -3.19 3.83
CA LEU A 90 10.70 -2.39 3.14
C LEU A 90 11.27 -1.06 2.61
N LEU A 91 12.08 -0.37 3.41
CA LEU A 91 12.77 0.86 2.99
C LEU A 91 13.66 0.63 1.76
N VAL A 92 14.42 -0.48 1.72
CA VAL A 92 15.24 -0.86 0.56
C VAL A 92 14.38 -1.03 -0.69
N VAL A 93 13.27 -1.77 -0.58
CA VAL A 93 12.32 -1.98 -1.70
C VAL A 93 11.71 -0.66 -2.17
N MET A 94 11.33 0.23 -1.24
CA MET A 94 10.78 1.55 -1.59
C MET A 94 11.81 2.42 -2.31
N THR A 95 13.08 2.39 -1.86
CA THR A 95 14.16 3.14 -2.51
C THR A 95 14.40 2.63 -3.94
N ALA A 96 14.42 1.31 -4.13
CA ALA A 96 14.52 0.70 -5.46
C ALA A 96 13.30 1.05 -6.35
N GLY A 97 12.09 1.09 -5.78
CA GLY A 97 10.90 1.53 -6.49
C GLY A 97 10.97 2.99 -6.96
N GLY A 98 11.56 3.87 -6.16
CA GLY A 98 11.81 5.27 -6.54
C GLY A 98 12.86 5.42 -7.66
N GLU A 99 13.89 4.58 -7.63
CA GLU A 99 14.91 4.47 -8.68
C GLU A 99 14.27 4.07 -10.02
N GLU A 100 13.53 2.99 -10.02
CA GLU A 100 12.86 2.46 -11.21
C GLU A 100 11.85 3.47 -11.79
N LEU A 101 11.09 4.12 -10.92
CA LEU A 101 10.10 5.10 -11.33
C LEU A 101 10.72 6.30 -12.07
N LEU A 102 11.83 6.84 -11.56
CA LEU A 102 12.53 7.95 -12.21
C LEU A 102 13.23 7.51 -13.50
N HIS A 103 13.70 6.27 -13.55
CA HIS A 103 14.24 5.70 -14.77
C HIS A 103 13.16 5.54 -15.85
N MET A 104 12.02 4.94 -15.53
CA MET A 104 10.91 4.75 -16.46
C MET A 104 10.27 6.08 -16.91
N GLY A 105 10.08 7.02 -15.98
CA GLY A 105 9.36 8.26 -16.25
C GLY A 105 10.18 9.34 -16.99
N TRP A 106 11.48 9.40 -16.70
CA TRP A 106 12.36 10.50 -17.19
C TRP A 106 13.73 10.03 -17.69
N ASN A 107 13.92 8.71 -17.85
CA ASN A 107 15.21 8.13 -18.25
C ASN A 107 16.39 8.61 -17.37
N ALA A 108 16.09 8.88 -16.09
CA ALA A 108 17.08 9.36 -15.14
C ALA A 108 18.08 8.24 -14.78
N PRO A 109 19.34 8.57 -14.46
CA PRO A 109 20.30 7.57 -13.97
C PRO A 109 19.73 6.88 -12.72
N PRO A 110 19.83 5.53 -12.62
CA PRO A 110 19.24 4.77 -11.51
C PRO A 110 19.62 5.31 -10.13
N LEU A 111 20.89 5.58 -9.90
CA LEU A 111 21.40 6.11 -8.63
C LEU A 111 20.71 7.40 -8.19
N LEU A 112 20.27 8.23 -9.13
CA LEU A 112 19.66 9.52 -8.84
C LEU A 112 18.26 9.34 -8.20
N GLY A 113 17.49 8.38 -8.68
CA GLY A 113 16.18 8.02 -8.11
C GLY A 113 16.28 7.50 -6.69
N GLY A 114 17.23 6.60 -6.45
CA GLY A 114 17.52 6.07 -5.12
C GLY A 114 17.97 7.15 -4.14
N LEU A 115 18.90 8.02 -4.53
CA LEU A 115 19.39 9.12 -3.70
C LEU A 115 18.30 10.15 -3.39
N LEU A 116 17.44 10.50 -4.35
CA LEU A 116 16.32 11.40 -4.13
C LEU A 116 15.31 10.82 -3.15
N THR A 117 14.92 9.56 -3.34
CA THR A 117 13.98 8.88 -2.45
C THR A 117 14.55 8.79 -1.04
N ALA A 118 15.78 8.32 -0.88
CA ALA A 118 16.45 8.22 0.42
C ALA A 118 16.64 9.58 1.08
N GLY A 119 17.06 10.61 0.33
CA GLY A 119 17.25 11.96 0.83
C GLY A 119 15.96 12.63 1.29
N LEU A 120 14.87 12.51 0.51
CA LEU A 120 13.56 13.04 0.90
C LEU A 120 13.00 12.32 2.12
N THR A 121 13.14 10.99 2.18
CA THR A 121 12.73 10.19 3.34
C THR A 121 13.51 10.63 4.58
N ALA A 122 14.84 10.72 4.49
CA ALA A 122 15.69 11.16 5.60
C ALA A 122 15.33 12.60 6.07
N ALA A 123 15.09 13.53 5.13
CA ALA A 123 14.68 14.89 5.44
C ALA A 123 13.30 14.95 6.12
N THR A 124 12.37 14.05 5.73
CA THR A 124 11.04 13.97 6.34
C THR A 124 11.13 13.41 7.75
N VAL A 125 11.90 12.34 7.95
CA VAL A 125 12.15 11.74 9.28
C VAL A 125 12.86 12.71 10.20
N ALA A 126 13.88 13.43 9.72
CA ALA A 126 14.58 14.47 10.49
C ALA A 126 13.64 15.61 10.94
N GLY A 127 12.55 15.85 10.21
CA GLY A 127 11.52 16.82 10.58
C GLY A 127 10.55 16.37 11.69
N GLY A 128 10.71 15.14 12.17
CA GLY A 128 9.94 14.57 13.27
C GLY A 128 8.56 14.05 12.88
N ILE A 129 7.92 13.38 13.84
CA ILE A 129 6.66 12.63 13.62
C ILE A 129 5.49 13.49 13.12
N GLU A 130 5.47 14.77 13.49
CA GLU A 130 4.41 15.69 13.03
C GLU A 130 4.48 15.96 11.52
N ARG A 131 5.70 16.03 10.96
CA ARG A 131 5.90 16.20 9.53
C ARG A 131 5.45 14.95 8.77
N ILE A 132 5.78 13.76 9.28
CA ILE A 132 5.36 12.47 8.71
C ILE A 132 3.83 12.39 8.68
N LEU A 133 3.15 12.64 9.80
CA LEU A 133 1.70 12.60 9.90
C LEU A 133 1.01 13.65 9.01
N ARG A 134 1.63 14.81 8.82
CA ARG A 134 1.13 15.86 7.92
C ARG A 134 1.24 15.42 6.46
N SER A 135 2.35 14.81 6.09
CA SER A 135 2.54 14.26 4.73
C SER A 135 1.48 13.20 4.41
N PHE A 136 1.22 12.26 5.32
CA PHE A 136 0.17 11.25 5.11
C PHE A 136 -1.23 11.82 4.92
N ARG A 137 -1.59 12.88 5.62
CA ARG A 137 -2.93 13.48 5.49
C ARG A 137 -3.23 14.01 4.08
N VAL A 138 -2.21 14.42 3.35
CA VAL A 138 -2.35 14.97 1.98
C VAL A 138 -1.97 13.94 0.93
N ALA A 139 -0.84 13.27 1.09
CA ALA A 139 -0.31 12.35 0.09
C ALA A 139 -1.21 11.12 -0.11
N VAL A 140 -1.73 10.54 0.98
CA VAL A 140 -2.54 9.30 0.88
C VAL A 140 -3.86 9.52 0.14
N PRO A 141 -4.71 10.51 0.50
CA PRO A 141 -5.93 10.76 -0.26
C PRO A 141 -5.64 11.17 -1.72
N ALA A 142 -4.62 12.00 -1.96
CA ALA A 142 -4.23 12.40 -3.30
C ALA A 142 -3.81 11.19 -4.15
N MET A 143 -3.01 10.28 -3.59
CA MET A 143 -2.60 9.06 -4.27
C MET A 143 -3.77 8.10 -4.51
N MET A 144 -4.69 7.94 -3.54
CA MET A 144 -5.90 7.13 -3.73
C MET A 144 -6.75 7.65 -4.90
N VAL A 145 -6.92 8.98 -4.99
CA VAL A 145 -7.65 9.61 -6.10
C VAL A 145 -6.92 9.43 -7.42
N ALA A 146 -5.61 9.65 -7.44
CA ALA A 146 -4.78 9.47 -8.64
C ALA A 146 -4.82 8.00 -9.11
N ALA A 147 -4.69 7.04 -8.20
CA ALA A 147 -4.75 5.61 -8.52
C ALA A 147 -6.14 5.19 -9.02
N ALA A 148 -7.21 5.67 -8.40
CA ALA A 148 -8.56 5.41 -8.87
C ALA A 148 -8.82 6.02 -10.25
N ALA A 149 -8.39 7.27 -10.47
CA ALA A 149 -8.54 7.95 -11.75
C ALA A 149 -7.75 7.24 -12.86
N ALA A 150 -6.50 6.86 -12.60
CA ALA A 150 -5.67 6.12 -13.54
C ALA A 150 -6.26 4.73 -13.83
N GLY A 151 -6.67 3.98 -12.81
CA GLY A 151 -7.31 2.67 -13.00
C GLY A 151 -8.60 2.76 -13.81
N LEU A 152 -9.46 3.74 -13.51
CA LEU A 152 -10.68 3.98 -14.28
C LEU A 152 -10.39 4.43 -15.73
N ALA A 153 -9.38 5.27 -15.93
CA ALA A 153 -8.96 5.68 -17.27
C ALA A 153 -8.52 4.48 -18.10
N VAL A 154 -7.72 3.57 -17.54
CA VAL A 154 -7.32 2.32 -18.19
C VAL A 154 -8.54 1.44 -18.50
N LEU A 155 -9.50 1.34 -17.57
CA LEU A 155 -10.73 0.58 -17.78
C LEU A 155 -11.64 1.16 -18.87
N ILE A 156 -11.66 2.47 -19.07
CA ILE A 156 -12.55 3.14 -20.04
C ILE A 156 -11.88 3.19 -21.42
N TRP A 157 -10.63 3.63 -21.48
CA TRP A 157 -9.93 3.95 -22.73
C TRP A 157 -8.81 2.99 -23.10
N GLY A 158 -8.36 2.12 -22.18
CA GLY A 158 -7.32 1.14 -22.47
C GLY A 158 -7.81 0.05 -23.45
N GLU A 159 -6.89 -0.49 -24.23
CA GLU A 159 -7.17 -1.65 -25.11
C GLU A 159 -7.44 -2.93 -24.31
N TRP A 160 -8.01 -3.96 -24.95
CA TRP A 160 -8.30 -5.24 -24.32
C TRP A 160 -7.29 -6.30 -24.79
N ASP A 161 -6.53 -6.85 -23.85
CA ASP A 161 -5.76 -8.07 -24.09
C ASP A 161 -6.55 -9.29 -23.62
N ALA A 162 -6.32 -10.42 -24.26
CA ALA A 162 -6.77 -11.68 -23.71
C ALA A 162 -5.99 -11.97 -22.42
N VAL A 163 -6.69 -12.12 -21.30
CA VAL A 163 -6.05 -12.54 -20.04
C VAL A 163 -5.46 -13.94 -20.27
N PRO A 164 -4.16 -14.17 -20.03
CA PRO A 164 -3.59 -15.49 -20.20
C PRO A 164 -4.30 -16.51 -19.31
N VAL A 165 -4.74 -17.61 -19.90
CA VAL A 165 -5.39 -18.74 -19.18
C VAL A 165 -4.36 -19.46 -18.30
N HIS A 166 -3.08 -19.32 -18.61
CA HIS A 166 -1.98 -19.95 -17.88
C HIS A 166 -1.49 -19.02 -16.77
N PRO A 167 -1.38 -19.49 -15.52
CA PRO A 167 -0.78 -18.71 -14.47
C PRO A 167 0.66 -18.40 -14.88
N PRO A 168 1.08 -17.12 -14.87
CA PRO A 168 2.46 -16.79 -15.14
C PRO A 168 3.36 -17.44 -14.08
N VAL A 169 4.61 -17.68 -14.45
CA VAL A 169 5.64 -18.36 -13.63
C VAL A 169 5.76 -17.76 -12.22
N TRP A 170 5.41 -16.50 -12.04
CA TRP A 170 5.44 -15.76 -10.78
C TRP A 170 4.39 -16.20 -9.74
N GLY A 171 3.26 -16.76 -10.13
CA GLY A 171 2.21 -17.20 -9.22
C GLY A 171 2.47 -18.54 -8.54
N SER A 172 3.53 -19.25 -8.93
CA SER A 172 3.79 -20.62 -8.46
C SER A 172 4.32 -20.69 -7.02
N TRP A 173 4.96 -19.65 -6.49
CA TRP A 173 5.58 -19.67 -5.16
C TRP A 173 4.57 -19.55 -4.01
N THR A 174 3.40 -18.97 -4.23
CA THR A 174 2.34 -18.88 -3.25
C THR A 174 1.38 -20.08 -3.25
N GLY A 175 1.44 -20.94 -4.28
CA GLY A 175 0.70 -22.19 -4.39
C GLY A 175 -0.81 -22.03 -4.63
N SER A 176 -1.48 -21.03 -4.05
CA SER A 176 -2.92 -20.80 -4.22
C SER A 176 -3.32 -19.35 -3.94
N TRP A 177 -4.47 -18.93 -4.50
CA TRP A 177 -5.05 -17.61 -4.25
C TRP A 177 -5.33 -17.37 -2.75
N LEU A 178 -5.66 -18.42 -1.99
CA LEU A 178 -5.91 -18.33 -0.56
C LEU A 178 -4.62 -18.03 0.21
N THR A 179 -3.54 -18.75 -0.09
CA THR A 179 -2.22 -18.54 0.51
C THR A 179 -1.69 -17.15 0.16
N ALA A 180 -1.85 -16.72 -1.09
CA ALA A 180 -1.49 -15.38 -1.55
C ALA A 180 -2.22 -14.29 -0.76
N SER A 181 -3.54 -14.44 -0.56
CA SER A 181 -4.36 -13.50 0.22
C SER A 181 -3.91 -13.42 1.67
N LEU A 182 -3.64 -14.56 2.31
CA LEU A 182 -3.17 -14.61 3.70
C LEU A 182 -1.78 -13.99 3.85
N LEU A 183 -0.87 -14.23 2.92
CA LEU A 183 0.45 -13.61 2.91
C LEU A 183 0.35 -12.10 2.73
N PHE A 184 -0.46 -11.63 1.77
CA PHE A 184 -0.72 -10.22 1.55
C PHE A 184 -1.21 -9.52 2.82
N VAL A 185 -2.21 -10.09 3.50
CA VAL A 185 -2.72 -9.55 4.77
C VAL A 185 -1.66 -9.56 5.85
N SER A 186 -0.90 -10.65 5.96
CA SER A 186 0.07 -10.85 7.05
C SER A 186 1.18 -9.79 7.03
N TYR A 187 1.82 -9.57 5.88
CA TYR A 187 2.93 -8.61 5.83
C TYR A 187 2.44 -7.16 5.92
N ASN A 188 1.30 -6.84 5.29
CA ASN A 188 0.70 -5.51 5.39
C ASN A 188 0.28 -5.18 6.83
N MET A 189 -0.33 -6.13 7.54
CA MET A 189 -0.74 -5.92 8.93
C MET A 189 0.45 -5.88 9.89
N LEU A 190 1.54 -6.56 9.58
CA LEU A 190 2.78 -6.42 10.34
C LEU A 190 3.30 -4.98 10.28
N ALA A 191 3.43 -4.41 9.10
CA ALA A 191 3.82 -3.00 8.91
C ALA A 191 2.82 -2.03 9.56
N ALA A 192 1.52 -2.23 9.32
CA ALA A 192 0.46 -1.38 9.83
C ALA A 192 0.36 -1.37 11.36
N THR A 193 0.79 -2.42 12.05
CA THR A 193 0.73 -2.52 13.52
C THR A 193 1.48 -1.36 14.20
N ALA A 194 2.59 -0.92 13.64
CA ALA A 194 3.39 0.20 14.16
C ALA A 194 2.59 1.51 14.22
N VAL A 195 1.72 1.75 13.25
CA VAL A 195 0.90 2.98 13.14
C VAL A 195 -0.47 2.80 13.77
N LEU A 196 -1.11 1.65 13.56
CA LEU A 196 -2.48 1.40 14.05
C LEU A 196 -2.55 1.24 15.57
N SER A 197 -1.49 0.73 16.22
CA SER A 197 -1.49 0.57 17.68
C SER A 197 -1.60 1.92 18.41
N PRO A 198 -0.75 2.93 18.17
CA PRO A 198 -0.89 4.24 18.81
C PRO A 198 -2.17 4.96 18.41
N LEU A 199 -2.63 4.81 17.16
CA LEU A 199 -3.91 5.36 16.71
C LEU A 199 -5.10 4.78 17.48
N GLY A 200 -5.11 3.46 17.69
CA GLY A 200 -6.12 2.79 18.49
C GLY A 200 -6.17 3.29 19.93
N ALA A 201 -5.02 3.51 20.55
CA ALA A 201 -4.92 4.05 21.90
C ALA A 201 -5.44 5.51 21.98
N ALA A 202 -5.20 6.32 20.95
CA ALA A 202 -5.64 7.71 20.85
C ALA A 202 -7.10 7.89 20.35
N ALA A 203 -7.75 6.82 19.87
CA ALA A 203 -9.09 6.88 19.30
C ALA A 203 -10.14 7.36 20.31
N ARG A 204 -11.08 8.20 19.86
CA ARG A 204 -12.16 8.75 20.67
C ARG A 204 -13.08 7.66 21.23
N GLY A 205 -13.43 6.66 20.40
CA GLY A 205 -14.36 5.59 20.77
C GLY A 205 -14.17 4.33 19.92
N LEU A 206 -14.83 3.25 20.36
CA LEU A 206 -14.86 2.00 19.59
C LEU A 206 -15.54 2.20 18.22
N ARG A 207 -16.57 3.05 18.16
CA ARG A 207 -17.24 3.38 16.90
C ARG A 207 -16.28 4.02 15.89
N ASP A 208 -15.42 4.93 16.34
CA ASP A 208 -14.40 5.55 15.46
C ASP A 208 -13.38 4.55 14.96
N VAL A 209 -12.96 3.60 15.81
CA VAL A 209 -12.05 2.50 15.43
C VAL A 209 -12.70 1.62 14.35
N VAL A 210 -13.93 1.17 14.57
CA VAL A 210 -14.62 0.28 13.63
C VAL A 210 -14.92 1.01 12.32
N ALA A 211 -15.47 2.22 12.40
CA ALA A 211 -15.77 3.02 11.21
C ALA A 211 -14.50 3.39 10.44
N GLY A 212 -13.42 3.78 11.13
CA GLY A 212 -12.15 4.12 10.51
C GLY A 212 -11.50 2.93 9.80
N ALA A 213 -11.49 1.75 10.43
CA ALA A 213 -10.96 0.53 9.82
C ALA A 213 -11.83 0.04 8.64
N ALA A 214 -13.16 0.13 8.76
CA ALA A 214 -14.07 -0.26 7.69
C ALA A 214 -13.95 0.68 6.48
N LEU A 215 -13.88 1.99 6.71
CA LEU A 215 -13.68 2.98 5.63
C LEU A 215 -12.30 2.84 4.99
N GLY A 216 -11.24 2.69 5.79
CA GLY A 216 -9.87 2.53 5.29
C GLY A 216 -9.70 1.22 4.53
N GLY A 217 -10.06 0.09 5.13
CA GLY A 217 -9.95 -1.22 4.50
C GLY A 217 -10.91 -1.43 3.34
N GLY A 218 -12.17 -0.95 3.46
CA GLY A 218 -13.15 -1.01 2.38
C GLY A 218 -12.77 -0.11 1.19
N GLY A 219 -12.28 1.12 1.47
CA GLY A 219 -11.78 2.03 0.44
C GLY A 219 -10.57 1.45 -0.31
N LEU A 220 -9.63 0.84 0.42
CA LEU A 220 -8.50 0.12 -0.18
C LEU A 220 -8.96 -1.08 -1.00
N GLY A 221 -9.92 -1.87 -0.49
CA GLY A 221 -10.48 -3.01 -1.22
C GLY A 221 -11.12 -2.59 -2.53
N LEU A 222 -11.89 -1.49 -2.53
CA LEU A 222 -12.49 -0.92 -3.74
C LEU A 222 -11.42 -0.43 -4.71
N LEU A 223 -10.42 0.31 -4.22
CA LEU A 223 -9.31 0.77 -5.04
C LEU A 223 -8.55 -0.41 -5.65
N ALA A 224 -8.22 -1.43 -4.84
CA ALA A 224 -7.56 -2.64 -5.32
C ALA A 224 -8.38 -3.36 -6.40
N LEU A 225 -9.72 -3.38 -6.26
CA LEU A 225 -10.60 -3.96 -7.29
C LEU A 225 -10.49 -3.21 -8.61
N ILE A 226 -10.49 -1.88 -8.59
CA ILE A 226 -10.32 -1.05 -9.78
C ILE A 226 -8.96 -1.32 -10.44
N LEU A 227 -7.88 -1.31 -9.65
CA LEU A 227 -6.53 -1.54 -10.16
C LEU A 227 -6.33 -2.97 -10.67
N CYS A 228 -6.83 -3.99 -9.97
CA CYS A 228 -6.79 -5.38 -10.43
C CYS A 228 -7.54 -5.55 -11.75
N ALA A 229 -8.72 -4.92 -11.90
CA ALA A 229 -9.47 -4.97 -13.14
C ALA A 229 -8.73 -4.26 -14.29
N ALA A 230 -8.09 -3.10 -14.02
CA ALA A 230 -7.28 -2.39 -15.00
C ALA A 230 -6.06 -3.21 -15.45
N ILE A 231 -5.34 -3.82 -14.51
CA ILE A 231 -4.18 -4.68 -14.80
C ILE A 231 -4.63 -5.94 -15.58
N ALA A 232 -5.73 -6.58 -15.16
CA ALA A 232 -6.26 -7.76 -15.85
C ALA A 232 -6.67 -7.47 -17.28
N ARG A 233 -7.15 -6.25 -17.57
CA ARG A 233 -7.56 -5.82 -18.91
C ARG A 233 -6.41 -5.78 -19.90
N ARG A 234 -5.20 -5.39 -19.44
CA ARG A 234 -3.96 -5.26 -20.22
C ARG A 234 -2.82 -6.04 -19.58
N PHE A 235 -3.11 -7.31 -19.29
CA PHE A 235 -2.15 -8.16 -18.57
C PHE A 235 -0.83 -8.33 -19.33
N GLY A 236 -0.87 -8.48 -20.65
CA GLY A 236 0.32 -8.66 -21.48
C GLY A 236 1.31 -7.49 -21.39
N LEU A 237 0.82 -6.24 -21.30
CA LEU A 237 1.68 -5.10 -21.05
C LEU A 237 2.12 -5.03 -19.59
N ALA A 238 1.19 -5.29 -18.67
CA ALA A 238 1.45 -5.16 -17.24
C ALA A 238 2.55 -6.11 -16.73
N GLU A 239 2.59 -7.35 -17.22
CA GLU A 239 3.54 -8.38 -16.76
C GLU A 239 5.01 -8.08 -17.12
N HIS A 240 5.24 -7.29 -18.15
CA HIS A 240 6.57 -6.94 -18.63
C HIS A 240 7.16 -5.68 -17.97
N HIS A 241 6.37 -5.00 -17.13
CA HIS A 241 6.80 -3.77 -16.47
C HIS A 241 6.86 -3.90 -14.95
N PRO A 242 7.95 -3.44 -14.31
CA PRO A 242 8.07 -3.45 -12.84
C PRO A 242 7.07 -2.54 -12.14
N LEU A 243 6.54 -1.53 -12.84
CA LEU A 243 5.51 -0.61 -12.33
C LEU A 243 4.28 -0.64 -13.26
N PRO A 244 3.44 -1.69 -13.21
CA PRO A 244 2.36 -1.94 -14.15
C PRO A 244 1.43 -0.74 -14.38
N MET A 245 0.94 -0.12 -13.31
CA MET A 245 -0.01 0.98 -13.42
C MET A 245 0.59 2.26 -14.06
N VAL A 246 1.90 2.48 -13.93
CA VAL A 246 2.58 3.59 -14.61
C VAL A 246 2.60 3.33 -16.12
N ALA A 247 2.99 2.12 -16.52
CA ALA A 247 3.02 1.71 -17.93
C ALA A 247 1.62 1.80 -18.57
N LEU A 248 0.60 1.23 -17.90
CA LEU A 248 -0.79 1.27 -18.37
C LEU A 248 -1.33 2.70 -18.48
N SER A 249 -1.02 3.55 -17.51
CA SER A 249 -1.45 4.96 -17.53
C SER A 249 -0.78 5.73 -18.67
N HIS A 250 0.49 5.44 -18.95
CA HIS A 250 1.25 6.07 -20.05
C HIS A 250 0.74 5.63 -21.42
N GLU A 251 0.32 4.38 -21.55
CA GLU A 251 -0.29 3.86 -22.78
C GLU A 251 -1.62 4.58 -23.12
N VAL A 252 -2.48 4.80 -22.12
CA VAL A 252 -3.73 5.54 -22.31
C VAL A 252 -3.45 6.99 -22.74
N HIS A 253 -2.56 7.68 -22.04
CA HIS A 253 -2.13 9.02 -22.39
C HIS A 253 -0.79 9.36 -21.68
N PRO A 254 0.22 9.86 -22.39
CA PRO A 254 1.53 10.18 -21.81
C PRO A 254 1.45 11.11 -20.59
N LEU A 255 0.60 12.15 -20.67
CA LEU A 255 0.39 13.07 -19.54
C LEU A 255 -0.17 12.37 -18.30
N LEU A 256 -1.12 11.42 -18.47
CA LEU A 256 -1.67 10.63 -17.37
C LEU A 256 -0.58 9.80 -16.72
N GLY A 257 0.28 9.16 -17.53
CA GLY A 257 1.43 8.40 -17.03
C GLY A 257 2.38 9.25 -16.20
N HIS A 258 2.73 10.45 -16.65
CA HIS A 258 3.60 11.36 -15.90
C HIS A 258 2.96 11.85 -14.60
N ILE A 259 1.68 12.23 -14.62
CA ILE A 259 0.94 12.65 -13.41
C ILE A 259 0.90 11.49 -12.40
N TYR A 260 0.62 10.28 -12.89
CA TYR A 260 0.60 9.10 -12.04
C TYR A 260 1.99 8.77 -11.47
N ALA A 261 3.04 8.88 -12.27
CA ALA A 261 4.42 8.68 -11.82
C ALA A 261 4.81 9.67 -10.71
N VAL A 262 4.46 10.94 -10.83
CA VAL A 262 4.69 11.95 -9.78
C VAL A 262 3.92 11.60 -8.51
N ALA A 263 2.64 11.23 -8.62
CA ALA A 263 1.83 10.84 -7.47
C ALA A 263 2.39 9.58 -6.78
N LEU A 264 2.83 8.60 -7.58
CA LEU A 264 3.47 7.37 -7.08
C LEU A 264 4.80 7.68 -6.38
N PHE A 265 5.62 8.58 -6.91
CA PHE A 265 6.86 9.02 -6.27
C PHE A 265 6.61 9.64 -4.89
N ILE A 266 5.59 10.50 -4.80
CA ILE A 266 5.16 11.08 -3.52
C ILE A 266 4.71 9.99 -2.55
N SER A 267 3.99 8.97 -3.02
CA SER A 267 3.59 7.81 -2.20
C SER A 267 4.79 7.01 -1.72
N ILE A 268 5.75 6.73 -2.61
CA ILE A 268 6.98 5.98 -2.29
C ILE A 268 7.73 6.65 -1.14
N TYR A 269 8.09 7.91 -1.29
CA TYR A 269 8.90 8.58 -0.27
C TYR A 269 8.15 8.83 1.05
N THR A 270 6.82 8.93 1.02
CA THR A 270 6.02 9.10 2.24
C THR A 270 5.81 7.79 3.00
N THR A 271 5.93 6.64 2.34
CA THR A 271 5.78 5.31 2.95
C THR A 271 7.14 4.68 3.30
N ALA A 272 8.23 5.15 2.73
CA ALA A 272 9.60 4.75 3.06
C ALA A 272 10.05 5.34 4.39
#